data_71b12506404555b893bce377f0242d94
#
_entry.id   71b12506404555b893bce377f0242d94
#
_cell.length_a   1.000
_cell.length_b   1.000
_cell.length_c   1.000
_cell.angle_alpha   90.00
_cell.angle_beta   90.00
_cell.angle_gamma   90.00
#
_symmetry.space_group_name_H-M   'P 1'
#
loop_
_entity.id
_entity.type
_entity.pdbx_description
1 polymer ?
#
loop_
_entity_poly.entity_id
_entity_poly.type
_entity_poly.pdbx_seq_one_letter_code
_entity_poly.pdbx_strand_id
1 'polypeptide(L)'
;MHEPPGRRVETNSGYPSLAQIAGHALSNIFLDALAVDVERMRRINHTLSLLPESARTHTALRPIDVLVIAPTQRLDDLAAEHQGALPVPVRALLRGMGVTGSGRDARGAALASYLLFEAPYTRALIALGEADATARREEVCAFFGWPAVVRERVSIAPKAVESAQTAKVA
;
A
#
# COMPACT_ATOMS: atom_id res chain seq x y z
N MET A 1 15.76 -21.84 -40.68
CA MET A 1 16.17 -22.17 -39.31
C MET A 1 16.51 -20.81 -38.65
N HIS A 2 15.55 -20.21 -37.92
CA HIS A 2 15.65 -18.86 -37.42
C HIS A 2 15.80 -18.97 -35.90
N GLU A 3 16.97 -18.60 -35.41
CA GLU A 3 17.31 -18.63 -33.99
C GLU A 3 16.64 -17.45 -33.28
N PRO A 4 15.91 -17.64 -32.18
CA PRO A 4 15.26 -16.53 -31.49
C PRO A 4 16.33 -15.68 -30.78
N PRO A 5 16.14 -14.35 -30.73
CA PRO A 5 17.10 -13.45 -30.06
C PRO A 5 17.20 -13.77 -28.58
N GLY A 6 18.42 -14.09 -28.16
CA GLY A 6 18.78 -14.42 -26.80
C GLY A 6 18.34 -13.35 -25.84
N ARG A 7 17.51 -13.74 -24.88
CA ARG A 7 17.13 -12.97 -23.69
C ARG A 7 18.43 -12.64 -22.95
N ARG A 8 18.90 -11.40 -23.05
CA ARG A 8 19.98 -10.91 -22.19
C ARG A 8 19.49 -11.00 -20.74
N VAL A 9 19.90 -12.02 -20.06
CA VAL A 9 19.89 -12.07 -18.61
C VAL A 9 20.92 -11.02 -18.18
N GLU A 10 20.49 -9.85 -17.78
CA GLU A 10 21.34 -8.89 -17.09
C GLU A 10 21.71 -9.52 -15.74
N THR A 11 22.78 -10.28 -15.73
CA THR A 11 23.47 -10.70 -14.52
C THR A 11 24.17 -9.49 -13.94
N ASN A 12 23.41 -8.63 -13.27
CA ASN A 12 24.00 -7.62 -12.41
C ASN A 12 24.43 -8.33 -11.10
N SER A 13 25.49 -9.12 -11.20
CA SER A 13 26.11 -9.87 -10.11
C SER A 13 26.99 -8.97 -9.25
N GLY A 14 26.44 -7.84 -8.78
CA GLY A 14 27.01 -7.07 -7.70
C GLY A 14 26.51 -7.65 -6.38
N TYR A 15 27.40 -7.81 -5.40
CA TYR A 15 27.00 -8.12 -4.04
C TYR A 15 25.97 -7.08 -3.56
N PRO A 16 24.94 -7.48 -2.77
CA PRO A 16 23.97 -6.53 -2.26
C PRO A 16 24.64 -5.46 -1.41
N SER A 17 24.23 -4.21 -1.58
CA SER A 17 24.72 -3.10 -0.77
C SER A 17 24.28 -3.25 0.69
N LEU A 18 25.00 -2.60 1.61
CA LEU A 18 24.63 -2.58 3.02
C LEU A 18 23.20 -2.05 3.22
N ALA A 19 22.77 -1.06 2.43
CA ALA A 19 21.42 -0.54 2.45
C ALA A 19 20.36 -1.57 2.01
N GLN A 20 20.67 -2.40 1.01
CA GLN A 20 19.77 -3.48 0.58
C GLN A 20 19.64 -4.55 1.67
N ILE A 21 20.74 -4.95 2.30
CA ILE A 21 20.73 -5.92 3.40
C ILE A 21 19.94 -5.38 4.59
N ALA A 22 20.21 -4.14 5.01
CA ALA A 22 19.53 -3.51 6.14
C ALA A 22 18.04 -3.29 5.85
N GLY A 23 17.67 -2.82 4.66
CA GLY A 23 16.28 -2.66 4.25
C GLY A 23 15.51 -3.99 4.26
N HIS A 24 16.12 -5.05 3.74
CA HIS A 24 15.52 -6.39 3.75
C HIS A 24 15.35 -6.94 5.18
N ALA A 25 16.37 -6.76 6.04
CA ALA A 25 16.28 -7.19 7.43
C ALA A 25 15.17 -6.46 8.20
N LEU A 26 15.04 -5.13 8.02
CA LEU A 26 13.96 -4.34 8.64
C LEU A 26 12.59 -4.78 8.12
N SER A 27 12.44 -4.99 6.81
CA SER A 27 11.18 -5.47 6.23
C SER A 27 10.76 -6.81 6.83
N ASN A 28 11.68 -7.77 6.96
CA ASN A 28 11.38 -9.08 7.55
C ASN A 28 10.96 -8.96 9.03
N ILE A 29 11.64 -8.14 9.81
CA ILE A 29 11.33 -7.97 11.24
C ILE A 29 9.90 -7.44 11.45
N PHE A 30 9.47 -6.46 10.63
CA PHE A 30 8.19 -5.79 10.83
C PHE A 30 7.03 -6.44 10.07
N LEU A 31 7.24 -6.97 8.87
CA LEU A 31 6.16 -7.49 8.03
C LEU A 31 5.88 -8.97 8.29
N ASP A 32 6.89 -9.80 8.53
CA ASP A 32 6.71 -11.24 8.72
C ASP A 32 5.95 -11.54 10.02
N ALA A 33 6.22 -10.80 11.09
CA ALA A 33 5.52 -10.96 12.36
C ALA A 33 4.01 -10.72 12.21
N LEU A 34 3.61 -9.64 11.53
CA LEU A 34 2.20 -9.31 11.32
C LEU A 34 1.49 -10.35 10.46
N ALA A 35 2.12 -10.83 9.39
CA ALA A 35 1.53 -11.82 8.50
C ALA A 35 1.25 -13.14 9.23
N VAL A 36 2.19 -13.60 10.08
CA VAL A 36 2.05 -14.80 10.90
C VAL A 36 0.91 -14.64 11.92
N ASP A 37 0.79 -13.49 12.56
CA ASP A 37 -0.25 -13.26 13.56
C ASP A 37 -1.65 -13.19 12.92
N VAL A 38 -1.79 -12.56 11.76
CA VAL A 38 -3.06 -12.53 11.01
C VAL A 38 -3.46 -13.95 10.57
N GLU A 39 -2.51 -14.74 10.08
CA GLU A 39 -2.76 -16.13 9.71
C GLU A 39 -3.16 -16.99 10.93
N ARG A 40 -2.50 -16.80 12.05
CA ARG A 40 -2.86 -17.47 13.32
C ARG A 40 -4.29 -17.15 13.74
N MET A 41 -4.68 -15.86 13.73
CA MET A 41 -6.04 -15.43 14.06
C MET A 41 -7.07 -16.06 13.12
N ARG A 42 -6.79 -16.08 11.81
CA ARG A 42 -7.69 -16.73 10.83
C ARG A 42 -7.86 -18.21 11.09
N ARG A 43 -6.78 -18.93 11.42
CA ARG A 43 -6.84 -20.36 11.77
C ARG A 43 -7.64 -20.59 13.03
N ILE A 44 -7.45 -19.78 14.07
CA ILE A 44 -8.24 -19.89 15.31
C ILE A 44 -9.72 -19.64 15.01
N ASN A 45 -10.07 -18.59 14.27
CA ASN A 45 -11.44 -18.30 13.89
C ASN A 45 -12.07 -19.45 13.10
N HIS A 46 -11.32 -20.01 12.15
CA HIS A 46 -11.78 -21.16 11.37
C HIS A 46 -12.00 -22.39 12.26
N THR A 47 -11.08 -22.70 13.16
CA THR A 47 -11.24 -23.82 14.11
C THR A 47 -12.47 -23.62 14.99
N LEU A 48 -12.68 -22.41 15.51
CA LEU A 48 -13.87 -22.10 16.32
C LEU A 48 -15.16 -22.22 15.51
N SER A 49 -15.15 -21.92 14.22
CA SER A 49 -16.35 -22.06 13.37
C SER A 49 -16.78 -23.53 13.17
N LEU A 50 -15.84 -24.46 13.28
CA LEU A 50 -16.09 -25.90 13.16
C LEU A 50 -16.62 -26.53 14.45
N LEU A 51 -16.47 -25.85 15.60
CA LEU A 51 -16.94 -26.38 16.89
C LEU A 51 -18.45 -26.15 17.05
N PRO A 52 -19.19 -27.12 17.58
CA PRO A 52 -20.56 -26.93 17.99
C PRO A 52 -20.64 -25.90 19.13
N GLU A 53 -21.77 -25.19 19.24
CA GLU A 53 -21.93 -24.10 20.20
C GLU A 53 -21.67 -24.55 21.65
N SER A 54 -22.10 -25.76 22.02
CA SER A 54 -21.83 -26.34 23.33
C SER A 54 -20.33 -26.49 23.63
N ALA A 55 -19.49 -26.74 22.63
CA ALA A 55 -18.05 -26.84 22.82
C ALA A 55 -17.38 -25.46 22.86
N ARG A 56 -17.95 -24.47 22.18
CA ARG A 56 -17.43 -23.09 22.21
C ARG A 56 -17.53 -22.47 23.60
N THR A 57 -18.54 -22.76 24.35
CA THR A 57 -18.72 -22.27 25.74
C THR A 57 -17.67 -22.79 26.72
N HIS A 58 -17.00 -23.89 26.39
CA HIS A 58 -15.96 -24.50 27.22
C HIS A 58 -14.53 -24.04 26.88
N THR A 59 -14.36 -23.18 25.88
CA THR A 59 -13.06 -22.61 25.53
C THR A 59 -12.99 -21.15 25.93
N ALA A 60 -11.81 -20.70 26.35
CA ALA A 60 -11.52 -19.28 26.58
C ALA A 60 -11.34 -18.48 25.26
N LEU A 61 -11.24 -19.20 24.12
CA LEU A 61 -11.06 -18.58 22.82
C LEU A 61 -12.39 -18.01 22.30
N ARG A 62 -12.30 -16.86 21.64
CA ARG A 62 -13.45 -16.21 20.98
C ARG A 62 -13.04 -15.80 19.55
N PRO A 63 -13.96 -15.81 18.60
CA PRO A 63 -13.71 -15.25 17.28
C PRO A 63 -13.36 -13.76 17.38
N ILE A 64 -12.38 -13.33 16.58
CA ILE A 64 -11.95 -11.94 16.49
C ILE A 64 -12.03 -11.53 15.02
N ASP A 65 -12.79 -10.49 14.72
CA ASP A 65 -12.82 -9.94 13.37
C ASP A 65 -11.50 -9.28 13.04
N VAL A 66 -11.03 -9.51 11.83
CA VAL A 66 -9.76 -8.95 11.33
C VAL A 66 -9.99 -8.32 9.98
N LEU A 67 -9.71 -7.04 9.88
CA LEU A 67 -9.65 -6.30 8.63
C LEU A 67 -8.19 -5.88 8.38
N VAL A 68 -7.62 -6.31 7.26
CA VAL A 68 -6.26 -5.93 6.86
C VAL A 68 -6.35 -5.04 5.62
N ILE A 69 -5.87 -3.81 5.74
CA ILE A 69 -5.73 -2.87 4.62
C ILE A 69 -4.24 -2.73 4.35
N ALA A 70 -3.81 -3.18 3.18
CA ALA A 70 -2.43 -3.06 2.74
C ALA A 70 -2.31 -1.94 1.69
N PRO A 71 -1.16 -1.26 1.63
CA PRO A 71 -0.91 -0.25 0.59
C PRO A 71 -1.03 -0.84 -0.81
N THR A 72 -1.73 -0.15 -1.71
CA THR A 72 -1.84 -0.54 -3.13
C THR A 72 -0.59 -0.21 -3.93
N GLN A 73 0.28 0.66 -3.41
CA GLN A 73 1.57 1.01 -3.99
C GLN A 73 2.71 0.52 -3.10
N ARG A 74 3.84 0.23 -3.70
CA ARG A 74 5.05 -0.12 -2.93
C ARG A 74 5.60 1.12 -2.22
N LEU A 75 5.75 1.02 -0.91
CA LEU A 75 6.28 2.14 -0.11
C LEU A 75 7.72 2.49 -0.47
N ASP A 76 8.49 1.51 -0.95
CA ASP A 76 9.86 1.72 -1.43
C ASP A 76 9.91 2.62 -2.68
N ASP A 77 8.97 2.43 -3.61
CA ASP A 77 8.87 3.26 -4.82
C ASP A 77 8.49 4.70 -4.44
N LEU A 78 7.52 4.84 -3.53
CA LEU A 78 7.11 6.14 -3.01
C LEU A 78 8.25 6.84 -2.25
N ALA A 79 9.02 6.10 -1.44
CA ALA A 79 10.19 6.65 -0.74
C ALA A 79 11.27 7.09 -1.73
N ALA A 80 11.50 6.33 -2.80
CA ALA A 80 12.47 6.67 -3.83
C ALA A 80 12.16 8.01 -4.52
N GLU A 81 10.89 8.32 -4.75
CA GLU A 81 10.44 9.60 -5.32
C GLU A 81 10.72 10.78 -4.39
N HIS A 82 10.72 10.56 -3.08
CA HIS A 82 10.84 11.60 -2.07
C HIS A 82 12.23 11.70 -1.41
N GLN A 83 13.20 10.90 -1.83
CA GLN A 83 14.58 10.94 -1.26
C GLN A 83 15.22 12.32 -1.33
N GLY A 84 14.85 13.13 -2.32
CA GLY A 84 15.34 14.50 -2.46
C GLY A 84 14.97 15.43 -1.29
N ALA A 85 13.91 15.12 -0.54
CA ALA A 85 13.47 15.89 0.61
C ALA A 85 14.33 15.67 1.86
N LEU A 86 15.11 14.58 1.92
CA LEU A 86 16.01 14.31 3.03
C LEU A 86 17.09 15.38 3.21
N PRO A 87 17.47 15.72 4.46
CA PRO A 87 18.60 16.58 4.76
C PRO A 87 19.88 16.10 4.08
N VAL A 88 20.71 17.03 3.63
CA VAL A 88 21.95 16.72 2.89
C VAL A 88 22.85 15.70 3.62
N PRO A 89 23.08 15.81 4.95
CA PRO A 89 23.90 14.83 5.67
C PRO A 89 23.34 13.41 5.64
N VAL A 90 22.00 13.28 5.81
CA VAL A 90 21.32 11.97 5.80
C VAL A 90 21.38 11.36 4.41
N ARG A 91 21.15 12.16 3.38
CA ARG A 91 21.26 11.73 1.99
C ARG A 91 22.67 11.29 1.62
N ALA A 92 23.71 12.01 2.10
CA ALA A 92 25.10 11.61 1.91
C ALA A 92 25.42 10.29 2.60
N LEU A 93 24.95 10.09 3.84
CA LEU A 93 25.08 8.84 4.59
C LEU A 93 24.43 7.67 3.84
N LEU A 94 23.20 7.83 3.39
CA LEU A 94 22.46 6.80 2.64
C LEU A 94 23.18 6.42 1.34
N ARG A 95 23.73 7.41 0.62
CA ARG A 95 24.55 7.15 -0.57
C ARG A 95 25.80 6.35 -0.23
N GLY A 96 26.49 6.66 0.88
CA GLY A 96 27.63 5.92 1.37
C GLY A 96 27.32 4.47 1.71
N MET A 97 26.09 4.17 2.13
CA MET A 97 25.61 2.80 2.38
C MET A 97 25.10 2.08 1.11
N GLY A 98 25.11 2.76 -0.04
CA GLY A 98 24.73 2.17 -1.32
C GLY A 98 23.28 2.40 -1.72
N VAL A 99 22.57 3.37 -1.13
CA VAL A 99 21.30 3.87 -1.66
C VAL A 99 21.60 4.69 -2.90
N THR A 100 21.27 4.17 -4.07
CA THR A 100 21.56 4.79 -5.36
C THR A 100 20.35 4.73 -6.28
N GLY A 101 20.29 5.68 -7.22
CA GLY A 101 19.21 5.77 -8.19
C GLY A 101 18.01 6.55 -7.66
N SER A 102 17.02 6.74 -8.52
CA SER A 102 15.74 7.38 -8.22
C SER A 102 14.62 6.64 -8.93
N GLY A 103 13.41 6.73 -8.40
CA GLY A 103 12.27 6.01 -8.95
C GLY A 103 12.39 4.48 -8.81
N ARG A 104 11.88 3.74 -9.80
CA ARG A 104 11.81 2.25 -9.77
C ARG A 104 13.16 1.54 -9.74
N ASP A 105 14.23 2.22 -10.14
CA ASP A 105 15.58 1.66 -10.14
C ASP A 105 16.36 1.97 -8.85
N ALA A 106 15.71 2.53 -7.84
CA ALA A 106 16.34 2.91 -6.59
C ALA A 106 16.76 1.68 -5.78
N ARG A 107 18.08 1.49 -5.65
CA ARG A 107 18.64 0.44 -4.80
C ARG A 107 18.69 0.92 -3.35
N GLY A 108 18.24 0.07 -2.42
CA GLY A 108 18.21 0.41 -1.00
C GLY A 108 17.08 1.38 -0.60
N ALA A 109 16.08 1.60 -1.47
CA ALA A 109 14.91 2.43 -1.17
C ALA A 109 14.12 1.94 0.06
N ALA A 110 14.12 0.64 0.30
CA ALA A 110 13.54 0.05 1.51
C ALA A 110 14.16 0.62 2.79
N LEU A 111 15.50 0.80 2.86
CA LEU A 111 16.12 1.45 4.01
C LEU A 111 15.71 2.92 4.10
N ALA A 112 15.65 3.62 2.98
CA ALA A 112 15.24 5.02 2.95
C ALA A 112 13.80 5.21 3.44
N SER A 113 12.87 4.30 3.13
CA SER A 113 11.47 4.38 3.56
C SER A 113 11.31 4.38 5.08
N TYR A 114 12.21 3.70 5.81
CA TYR A 114 12.21 3.70 7.28
C TYR A 114 12.80 4.96 7.92
N LEU A 115 13.58 5.73 7.16
CA LEU A 115 14.26 6.93 7.66
C LEU A 115 13.65 8.24 7.16
N LEU A 116 12.73 8.16 6.20
CA LEU A 116 12.16 9.30 5.53
C LEU A 116 10.90 9.78 6.29
N PHE A 117 11.06 10.81 7.12
CA PHE A 117 9.97 11.42 7.89
C PHE A 117 9.63 12.84 7.40
N GLU A 118 10.11 13.20 6.21
CA GLU A 118 9.91 14.53 5.65
C GLU A 118 8.45 14.75 5.22
N ALA A 119 7.98 15.98 5.37
CA ALA A 119 6.58 16.33 5.14
C ALA A 119 6.03 15.95 3.75
N PRO A 120 6.76 16.04 2.65
CA PRO A 120 6.26 15.58 1.34
C PRO A 120 5.95 14.08 1.32
N TYR A 121 6.83 13.26 1.89
CA TYR A 121 6.66 11.82 1.94
C TYR A 121 5.52 11.39 2.87
N THR A 122 5.47 11.97 4.08
CA THR A 122 4.40 11.65 5.04
C THR A 122 3.03 12.04 4.51
N ARG A 123 2.91 13.16 3.80
CA ARG A 123 1.65 13.54 3.12
C ARG A 123 1.26 12.55 2.03
N ALA A 124 2.23 12.09 1.25
CA ALA A 124 1.97 11.07 0.22
C ALA A 124 1.51 9.74 0.82
N LEU A 125 2.11 9.31 1.95
CA LEU A 125 1.67 8.13 2.70
C LEU A 125 0.25 8.27 3.25
N ILE A 126 -0.09 9.44 3.81
CA ILE A 126 -1.44 9.72 4.31
C ILE A 126 -2.44 9.67 3.17
N ALA A 127 -2.15 10.33 2.05
CA ALA A 127 -3.03 10.34 0.88
C ALA A 127 -3.24 8.93 0.30
N LEU A 128 -2.18 8.11 0.25
CA LEU A 128 -2.27 6.71 -0.15
C LEU A 128 -3.18 5.92 0.80
N GLY A 129 -2.97 6.04 2.12
CA GLY A 129 -3.78 5.34 3.12
C GLY A 129 -5.26 5.76 3.09
N GLU A 130 -5.55 7.04 2.90
CA GLU A 130 -6.92 7.56 2.72
C GLU A 130 -7.57 7.00 1.45
N ALA A 131 -6.84 6.94 0.35
CA ALA A 131 -7.32 6.36 -0.90
C ALA A 131 -7.63 4.86 -0.76
N ASP A 132 -6.70 4.10 -0.16
CA ASP A 132 -6.83 2.66 0.04
C ASP A 132 -8.00 2.32 0.99
N ALA A 133 -8.13 3.06 2.09
CA ALA A 133 -9.25 2.89 3.02
C ALA A 133 -10.59 3.28 2.36
N THR A 134 -10.60 4.34 1.55
CA THR A 134 -11.80 4.78 0.84
C THR A 134 -12.22 3.78 -0.23
N ALA A 135 -11.28 3.18 -0.94
CA ALA A 135 -11.55 2.14 -1.92
C ALA A 135 -12.22 0.90 -1.30
N ARG A 136 -11.93 0.62 -0.03
CA ARG A 136 -12.51 -0.48 0.74
C ARG A 136 -13.54 -0.03 1.78
N ARG A 137 -14.18 1.11 1.55
CA ARG A 137 -15.10 1.76 2.49
C ARG A 137 -16.20 0.83 3.01
N GLU A 138 -16.78 0.00 2.15
CA GLU A 138 -17.84 -0.91 2.55
C GLU A 138 -17.35 -1.94 3.58
N GLU A 139 -16.16 -2.50 3.36
CA GLU A 139 -15.54 -3.44 4.30
C GLU A 139 -15.18 -2.75 5.63
N VAL A 140 -14.67 -1.53 5.56
CA VAL A 140 -14.35 -0.72 6.75
C VAL A 140 -15.62 -0.43 7.55
N CYS A 141 -16.68 0.02 6.90
CA CYS A 141 -17.95 0.29 7.56
C CYS A 141 -18.55 -0.98 8.18
N ALA A 142 -18.51 -2.10 7.48
CA ALA A 142 -18.98 -3.38 8.00
C ALA A 142 -18.19 -3.82 9.24
N PHE A 143 -16.86 -3.66 9.21
CA PHE A 143 -15.98 -4.02 10.33
C PHE A 143 -16.29 -3.23 11.60
N PHE A 144 -16.56 -1.92 11.47
CA PHE A 144 -16.90 -1.06 12.61
C PHE A 144 -18.39 -1.03 12.95
N GLY A 145 -19.24 -1.74 12.21
CA GLY A 145 -20.68 -1.67 12.38
C GLY A 145 -21.28 -0.30 12.03
N TRP A 146 -20.60 0.48 11.20
CA TRP A 146 -21.09 1.78 10.77
C TRP A 146 -22.09 1.63 9.63
N PRO A 147 -23.14 2.47 9.58
CA PRO A 147 -24.05 2.46 8.46
C PRO A 147 -23.32 2.81 7.16
N ALA A 148 -23.47 1.99 6.14
CA ALA A 148 -22.96 2.31 4.82
C ALA A 148 -23.67 3.57 4.33
N VAL A 149 -22.96 4.69 4.22
CA VAL A 149 -23.51 5.89 3.61
C VAL A 149 -23.67 5.62 2.13
N VAL A 150 -24.90 5.32 1.72
CA VAL A 150 -25.27 5.24 0.32
C VAL A 150 -24.97 6.62 -0.28
N ARG A 151 -23.92 6.73 -1.07
CA ARG A 151 -23.77 7.90 -1.94
C ARG A 151 -24.88 7.79 -2.97
N GLU A 152 -25.97 8.52 -2.74
CA GLU A 152 -26.88 8.86 -3.79
C GLU A 152 -26.05 9.48 -4.92
N ARG A 153 -25.97 8.78 -6.05
CA ARG A 153 -25.36 9.34 -7.26
C ARG A 153 -26.22 10.55 -7.59
N VAL A 154 -25.75 11.74 -7.22
CA VAL A 154 -26.31 12.96 -7.78
C VAL A 154 -26.03 12.88 -9.27
N SER A 155 -27.01 12.37 -10.01
CA SER A 155 -27.06 12.41 -11.45
C SER A 155 -27.18 13.88 -11.84
N ILE A 156 -26.05 14.53 -12.06
CA ILE A 156 -26.05 15.83 -12.72
C ILE A 156 -26.40 15.55 -14.18
N ALA A 157 -27.68 15.50 -14.48
CA ALA A 157 -28.15 15.55 -15.87
C ALA A 157 -27.58 16.84 -16.50
N PRO A 158 -26.96 16.77 -17.67
CA PRO A 158 -26.51 17.98 -18.35
C PRO A 158 -27.75 18.81 -18.69
N LYS A 159 -27.79 20.03 -18.12
CA LYS A 159 -28.79 21.03 -18.47
C LYS A 159 -28.68 21.30 -19.97
N ALA A 160 -29.69 20.90 -20.73
CA ALA A 160 -29.77 21.22 -22.15
C ALA A 160 -29.66 22.75 -22.31
N VAL A 161 -28.64 23.18 -23.02
CA VAL A 161 -28.53 24.55 -23.47
C VAL A 161 -29.55 24.71 -24.59
N GLU A 162 -30.68 25.28 -24.24
CA GLU A 162 -31.72 25.68 -25.17
C GLU A 162 -31.18 26.83 -26.03
N SER A 163 -30.88 26.51 -27.27
CA SER A 163 -30.43 27.44 -28.30
C SER A 163 -31.61 28.38 -28.63
N ALA A 164 -31.57 29.57 -28.08
CA ALA A 164 -32.40 30.67 -28.55
C ALA A 164 -31.84 31.18 -29.90
N GLN A 165 -32.38 30.62 -30.96
CA GLN A 165 -32.24 31.11 -32.31
C GLN A 165 -33.55 31.81 -32.66
N THR A 166 -33.53 33.12 -32.56
CA THR A 166 -34.64 33.94 -32.98
C THR A 166 -34.16 34.94 -34.01
N ALA A 167 -34.53 34.64 -35.21
CA ALA A 167 -35.25 35.48 -36.15
C ALA A 167 -34.92 37.00 -36.09
N LYS A 168 -34.25 37.46 -37.12
CA LYS A 168 -34.37 38.82 -37.58
C LYS A 168 -34.66 38.81 -39.05
N VAL A 169 -35.94 38.99 -39.37
CA VAL A 169 -36.45 39.37 -40.70
C VAL A 169 -37.21 40.70 -40.53
N ALA A 170 -36.87 41.63 -41.32
CA ALA A 170 -37.50 42.80 -41.90
C ALA A 170 -36.71 44.05 -41.69
#